data_7fce31b8f5c663507ca4c1d43378fc7f
#
_entry.id   7fce31b8f5c663507ca4c1d43378fc7f
#
_cell.length_a   1.000
_cell.length_b   1.000
_cell.length_c   1.000
_cell.angle_alpha   90.00
_cell.angle_beta   90.00
_cell.angle_gamma   90.00
#
_symmetry.space_group_name_H-M   'P 1'
#
loop_
_entity.id
_entity.type
_entity.pdbx_description
1 polymer ?
#
loop_
_entity_poly.entity_id
_entity_poly.type
_entity_poly.pdbx_seq_one_letter_code
_entity_poly.pdbx_strand_id
1 'polypeptide(L)'
;MPERLLKYYRPYRKTLFFALLGSVITSALDLCFPLFMRFILGDVLPEGNLFLLWQATIVLLFLYLLNFIISYQVSRHGRLMGAKIEQDMRSDLFQHVQSMSFRYFDNIRIGQLISRIVSDIAEIRELVFLGPNYLLVCTITMLGTLGILIYL
;
A
#
# COMPACT_ATOMS: atom_id res chain seq x y z
N MET A 1 -12.94 -3.56 18.52
CA MET A 1 -12.31 -2.40 17.89
C MET A 1 -12.22 -2.49 16.35
N PRO A 2 -11.88 -3.61 15.70
CA PRO A 2 -11.74 -3.66 14.22
C PRO A 2 -13.06 -3.39 13.46
N GLU A 3 -14.21 -3.76 14.01
CA GLU A 3 -15.51 -3.58 13.35
C GLU A 3 -15.89 -2.12 13.08
N ARG A 4 -15.49 -1.21 13.97
CA ARG A 4 -15.74 0.23 13.79
C ARG A 4 -14.89 0.83 12.65
N LEU A 5 -13.66 0.39 12.51
CA LEU A 5 -12.78 0.80 11.40
C LEU A 5 -13.29 0.28 10.05
N LEU A 6 -13.81 -0.95 10.00
CA LEU A 6 -14.40 -1.53 8.80
C LEU A 6 -15.58 -0.73 8.24
N LYS A 7 -16.31 0.01 9.09
CA LYS A 7 -17.39 0.92 8.67
C LYS A 7 -16.86 2.02 7.73
N TYR A 8 -15.68 2.58 8.02
CA TYR A 8 -15.07 3.64 7.21
C TYR A 8 -14.50 3.14 5.88
N TYR A 9 -14.19 1.84 5.76
CA TYR A 9 -13.79 1.25 4.48
C TYR A 9 -14.96 1.02 3.53
N ARG A 10 -16.17 0.92 4.04
CA ARG A 10 -17.37 0.56 3.27
C ARG A 10 -17.62 1.46 2.05
N PRO A 11 -17.52 2.79 2.13
CA PRO A 11 -17.67 3.66 0.97
C PRO A 11 -16.50 3.56 -0.02
N TYR A 12 -15.30 3.15 0.43
CA TYR A 12 -14.07 3.12 -0.38
C TYR A 12 -13.66 1.73 -0.86
N ARG A 13 -14.56 0.73 -0.78
CA ARG A 13 -14.26 -0.67 -1.14
C ARG A 13 -13.72 -0.84 -2.54
N LYS A 14 -14.21 -0.09 -3.51
CA LYS A 14 -13.74 -0.13 -4.90
C LYS A 14 -12.28 0.33 -5.00
N THR A 15 -11.95 1.45 -4.37
CA THR A 15 -10.57 1.99 -4.35
C THR A 15 -9.61 1.05 -3.63
N LEU A 16 -10.04 0.46 -2.50
CA LEU A 16 -9.27 -0.55 -1.79
C LEU A 16 -9.00 -1.78 -2.67
N PHE A 17 -10.05 -2.30 -3.33
CA PHE A 17 -9.93 -3.45 -4.22
C PHE A 17 -8.95 -3.19 -5.37
N PHE A 18 -9.05 -2.04 -6.04
CA PHE A 18 -8.11 -1.66 -7.10
C PHE A 18 -6.68 -1.49 -6.58
N ALA A 19 -6.51 -0.90 -5.40
CA ALA A 19 -5.19 -0.76 -4.79
C ALA A 19 -4.56 -2.13 -4.44
N LEU A 20 -5.33 -3.04 -3.84
CA LEU A 20 -4.86 -4.39 -3.52
C LEU A 20 -4.54 -5.20 -4.78
N LEU A 21 -5.36 -5.10 -5.81
CA LEU A 21 -5.15 -5.77 -7.09
C LEU A 21 -3.88 -5.24 -7.78
N GLY A 22 -3.69 -3.93 -7.78
CA GLY A 22 -2.45 -3.30 -8.27
C GLY A 22 -1.22 -3.75 -7.49
N SER A 23 -1.32 -3.92 -6.18
CA SER A 23 -0.22 -4.41 -5.34
C SER A 23 0.12 -5.88 -5.61
N VAL A 24 -0.86 -6.71 -5.93
CA VAL A 24 -0.62 -8.09 -6.38
C VAL A 24 0.16 -8.10 -7.70
N ILE A 25 -0.25 -7.25 -8.65
CA ILE A 25 0.43 -7.15 -9.96
C ILE A 25 1.87 -6.66 -9.79
N THR A 26 2.10 -5.61 -8.98
CA THR A 26 3.46 -5.11 -8.74
C THR A 26 4.33 -6.16 -8.05
N SER A 27 3.81 -6.87 -7.05
CA SER A 27 4.54 -7.97 -6.40
C SER A 27 4.89 -9.11 -7.36
N ALA A 28 3.98 -9.45 -8.28
CA ALA A 28 4.25 -10.45 -9.31
C ALA A 28 5.35 -9.98 -10.28
N LEU A 29 5.34 -8.70 -10.68
CA LEU A 29 6.40 -8.12 -11.51
C LEU A 29 7.75 -8.11 -10.79
N ASP A 30 7.77 -7.80 -9.48
CA ASP A 30 8.98 -7.84 -8.67
C ASP A 30 9.59 -9.25 -8.60
N LEU A 31 8.74 -10.29 -8.56
CA LEU A 31 9.18 -11.69 -8.60
C LEU A 31 9.71 -12.14 -9.97
N CYS A 32 9.34 -11.45 -11.05
CA CYS A 32 9.90 -11.72 -12.37
C CYS A 32 11.38 -11.32 -12.48
N PHE A 33 11.83 -10.33 -11.68
CA PHE A 33 13.21 -9.83 -11.75
C PHE A 33 14.29 -10.91 -11.50
N PRO A 34 14.27 -11.66 -10.39
CA PRO A 34 15.26 -12.72 -10.16
C PRO A 34 15.24 -13.79 -11.25
N LEU A 35 14.07 -14.14 -11.80
CA LEU A 35 13.96 -15.08 -12.91
C LEU A 35 14.60 -14.54 -14.20
N PHE A 36 14.39 -13.25 -14.47
CA PHE A 36 14.99 -12.59 -15.62
C PHE A 36 16.51 -12.48 -15.51
N MET A 37 17.00 -12.14 -14.28
CA MET A 37 18.44 -12.10 -14.03
C MET A 37 19.10 -13.47 -14.19
N ARG A 38 18.44 -14.53 -13.74
CA ARG A 38 18.92 -15.91 -13.97
C ARG A 38 19.05 -16.21 -15.47
N PHE A 39 18.03 -15.88 -16.27
CA PHE A 39 18.03 -16.08 -17.72
C PHE A 39 19.18 -15.31 -18.39
N ILE A 40 19.39 -14.05 -18.00
CA ILE A 40 20.47 -13.22 -18.57
C ILE A 40 21.84 -13.81 -18.20
N LEU A 41 22.07 -14.17 -16.95
CA LEU A 41 23.37 -14.67 -16.48
C LEU A 41 23.66 -16.12 -16.91
N GLY A 42 22.63 -16.95 -16.98
CA GLY A 42 22.77 -18.38 -17.31
C GLY A 42 22.82 -18.66 -18.81
N ASP A 43 21.98 -18.00 -19.58
CA ASP A 43 21.79 -18.34 -20.98
C ASP A 43 22.37 -17.26 -21.93
N VAL A 44 22.05 -15.99 -21.69
CA VAL A 44 22.39 -14.90 -22.64
C VAL A 44 23.87 -14.51 -22.57
N LEU A 45 24.42 -14.40 -21.37
CA LEU A 45 25.80 -13.95 -21.16
C LEU A 45 26.86 -14.95 -21.67
N PRO A 46 26.70 -16.28 -21.43
CA PRO A 46 27.66 -17.27 -21.93
C PRO A 46 27.68 -17.40 -23.44
N GLU A 47 26.56 -17.15 -24.13
CA GLU A 47 26.50 -17.16 -25.59
C GLU A 47 27.20 -15.99 -26.25
N GLY A 48 27.51 -14.91 -25.51
CA GLY A 48 28.16 -13.71 -26.01
C GLY A 48 27.33 -12.93 -27.05
N ASN A 49 26.02 -13.22 -27.13
CA ASN A 49 25.15 -12.60 -28.13
C ASN A 49 24.67 -11.23 -27.66
N LEU A 50 25.37 -10.18 -28.08
CA LEU A 50 25.06 -8.79 -27.77
C LEU A 50 23.65 -8.37 -28.19
N PHE A 51 23.12 -8.92 -29.28
CA PHE A 51 21.77 -8.59 -29.73
C PHE A 51 20.69 -9.10 -28.77
N LEU A 52 20.85 -10.33 -28.28
CA LEU A 52 19.94 -10.92 -27.31
C LEU A 52 20.02 -10.19 -25.96
N LEU A 53 21.22 -9.76 -25.56
CA LEU A 53 21.42 -8.95 -24.35
C LEU A 53 20.68 -7.60 -24.45
N TRP A 54 20.75 -6.92 -25.59
CA TRP A 54 20.02 -5.68 -25.81
C TRP A 54 18.50 -5.86 -25.74
N GLN A 55 17.99 -6.91 -26.37
CA GLN A 55 16.56 -7.22 -26.31
C GLN A 55 16.11 -7.51 -24.87
N ALA A 56 16.82 -8.34 -24.12
CA ALA A 56 16.53 -8.64 -22.73
C ALA A 56 16.54 -7.37 -21.86
N THR A 57 17.51 -6.49 -22.06
CA THR A 57 17.61 -5.22 -21.33
C THR A 57 16.42 -4.30 -21.61
N ILE A 58 15.99 -4.20 -22.86
CA ILE A 58 14.83 -3.38 -23.25
C ILE A 58 13.55 -3.93 -22.63
N VAL A 59 13.34 -5.24 -22.65
CA VAL A 59 12.18 -5.89 -22.00
C VAL A 59 12.17 -5.64 -20.51
N LEU A 60 13.31 -5.77 -19.87
CA LEU A 60 13.46 -5.53 -18.43
C LEU A 60 13.15 -4.06 -18.09
N LEU A 61 13.65 -3.12 -18.87
CA LEU A 61 13.37 -1.70 -18.72
C LEU A 61 11.86 -1.41 -18.84
N PHE A 62 11.20 -2.03 -19.82
CA PHE A 62 9.76 -1.88 -20.03
C PHE A 62 8.97 -2.45 -18.82
N LEU A 63 9.33 -3.62 -18.30
CA LEU A 63 8.70 -4.20 -17.11
C LEU A 63 8.85 -3.30 -15.88
N TYR A 64 10.03 -2.70 -15.68
CA TYR A 64 10.24 -1.75 -14.59
C TYR A 64 9.43 -0.47 -14.74
N LEU A 65 9.33 0.05 -15.96
CA LEU A 65 8.52 1.23 -16.23
C LEU A 65 7.04 0.96 -15.96
N LEU A 66 6.56 -0.21 -16.36
CA LEU A 66 5.19 -0.67 -16.08
C LEU A 66 4.95 -0.80 -14.56
N ASN A 67 5.87 -1.45 -13.85
CA ASN A 67 5.81 -1.58 -12.39
C ASN A 67 5.78 -0.20 -11.71
N PHE A 68 6.65 0.73 -12.13
CA PHE A 68 6.67 2.09 -11.60
C PHE A 68 5.33 2.82 -11.77
N ILE A 69 4.73 2.74 -12.96
CA ILE A 69 3.44 3.38 -13.25
C ILE A 69 2.33 2.79 -12.35
N ILE A 70 2.26 1.46 -12.24
CA ILE A 70 1.25 0.79 -11.42
C ILE A 70 1.45 1.13 -9.94
N SER A 71 2.67 1.04 -9.42
CA SER A 71 3.02 1.38 -8.04
C SER A 71 2.68 2.83 -7.70
N TYR A 72 2.95 3.76 -8.62
CA TYR A 72 2.58 5.16 -8.47
C TYR A 72 1.05 5.34 -8.34
N GLN A 73 0.28 4.66 -9.20
CA GLN A 73 -1.18 4.73 -9.15
C GLN A 73 -1.74 4.11 -7.86
N VAL A 74 -1.24 2.96 -7.44
CA VAL A 74 -1.61 2.31 -6.17
C VAL A 74 -1.34 3.24 -4.99
N SER A 75 -0.14 3.80 -4.92
CA SER A 75 0.26 4.71 -3.86
C SER A 75 -0.57 6.00 -3.84
N ARG A 76 -0.87 6.56 -5.00
CA ARG A 76 -1.69 7.77 -5.14
C ARG A 76 -3.12 7.54 -4.65
N HIS A 77 -3.79 6.49 -5.15
CA HIS A 77 -5.17 6.18 -4.79
C HIS A 77 -5.29 5.77 -3.31
N GLY A 78 -4.30 5.06 -2.79
CA GLY A 78 -4.26 4.68 -1.39
C GLY A 78 -4.12 5.88 -0.45
N ARG A 79 -3.19 6.81 -0.74
CA ARG A 79 -3.05 8.05 0.05
C ARG A 79 -4.31 8.92 0.02
N LEU A 80 -4.96 9.03 -1.15
CA LEU A 80 -6.22 9.76 -1.27
C LEU A 80 -7.35 9.11 -0.47
N MET A 81 -7.43 7.77 -0.48
CA MET A 81 -8.39 7.02 0.32
C MET A 81 -8.12 7.23 1.82
N GLY A 82 -6.87 7.13 2.26
CA GLY A 82 -6.49 7.37 3.65
C GLY A 82 -6.86 8.79 4.12
N ALA A 83 -6.61 9.80 3.30
CA ALA A 83 -6.96 11.19 3.62
C ALA A 83 -8.49 11.41 3.75
N LYS A 84 -9.29 10.76 2.91
CA LYS A 84 -10.75 10.82 3.00
C LYS A 84 -11.28 10.13 4.26
N ILE A 85 -10.75 8.94 4.58
CA ILE A 85 -11.12 8.23 5.81
C ILE A 85 -10.74 9.07 7.04
N GLU A 86 -9.57 9.69 7.03
CA GLU A 86 -9.14 10.63 8.08
C GLU A 86 -10.13 11.78 8.24
N GLN A 87 -10.58 12.38 7.14
CA GLN A 87 -11.55 13.47 7.15
C GLN A 87 -12.90 13.01 7.73
N ASP A 88 -13.40 11.84 7.32
CA ASP A 88 -14.65 11.27 7.81
C ASP A 88 -14.56 11.01 9.34
N MET A 89 -13.45 10.43 9.79
CA MET A 89 -13.20 10.17 11.22
C MET A 89 -13.10 11.46 12.03
N ARG A 90 -12.43 12.48 11.50
CA ARG A 90 -12.37 13.80 12.16
C ARG A 90 -13.75 14.44 12.29
N SER A 91 -14.55 14.37 11.23
CA SER A 91 -15.90 14.91 11.22
C SER A 91 -16.79 14.23 12.26
N ASP A 92 -16.78 12.89 12.30
CA ASP A 92 -17.57 12.11 13.25
C ASP A 92 -17.15 12.40 14.71
N LEU A 93 -15.84 12.47 14.97
CA LEU A 93 -15.32 12.80 16.31
C LEU A 93 -15.66 14.22 16.72
N PHE A 94 -15.56 15.17 15.81
CA PHE A 94 -15.88 16.57 16.10
C PHE A 94 -17.37 16.73 16.43
N GLN A 95 -18.25 16.08 15.67
CA GLN A 95 -19.69 16.06 15.96
C GLN A 95 -19.97 15.42 17.31
N HIS A 96 -19.28 14.34 17.65
CA HIS A 96 -19.43 13.67 18.93
C HIS A 96 -18.98 14.57 20.08
N VAL A 97 -17.83 15.22 19.96
CA VAL A 97 -17.34 16.18 20.98
C VAL A 97 -18.30 17.34 21.14
N GLN A 98 -18.83 17.91 20.07
CA GLN A 98 -19.81 19.01 20.14
C GLN A 98 -21.12 18.61 20.81
N SER A 99 -21.50 17.34 20.78
CA SER A 99 -22.70 16.82 21.44
C SER A 99 -22.54 16.60 22.96
N MET A 100 -21.32 16.76 23.48
CA MET A 100 -21.04 16.60 24.91
C MET A 100 -21.56 17.79 25.73
N SER A 101 -21.91 17.53 27.00
CA SER A 101 -22.42 18.56 27.92
C SER A 101 -21.32 19.55 28.32
N PHE A 102 -21.69 20.81 28.64
CA PHE A 102 -20.77 21.83 29.16
C PHE A 102 -19.98 21.36 30.38
N ARG A 103 -20.59 20.55 31.25
CA ARG A 103 -19.94 19.97 32.43
C ARG A 103 -18.76 19.06 32.10
N TYR A 104 -18.74 18.46 30.91
CA TYR A 104 -17.60 17.67 30.41
C TYR A 104 -16.42 18.58 30.09
N PHE A 105 -16.66 19.73 29.51
CA PHE A 105 -15.61 20.69 29.11
C PHE A 105 -15.00 21.45 30.29
N ASP A 106 -15.73 21.64 31.38
CA ASP A 106 -15.22 22.31 32.59
C ASP A 106 -14.06 21.54 33.26
N ASN A 107 -14.01 20.22 33.05
CA ASN A 107 -13.02 19.34 33.67
C ASN A 107 -11.90 18.88 32.73
N ILE A 108 -11.90 19.30 31.48
CA ILE A 108 -10.93 18.84 30.47
C ILE A 108 -10.22 20.03 29.83
N ARG A 109 -8.90 19.88 29.67
CA ARG A 109 -8.09 20.81 28.86
C ARG A 109 -8.39 20.59 27.38
N ILE A 110 -9.29 21.37 26.83
CA ILE A 110 -9.78 21.27 25.44
C ILE A 110 -8.61 21.20 24.43
N GLY A 111 -7.54 22.00 24.64
CA GLY A 111 -6.37 21.99 23.77
C GLY A 111 -5.64 20.65 23.72
N GLN A 112 -5.54 19.94 24.87
CA GLN A 112 -4.93 18.61 24.90
C GLN A 112 -5.82 17.55 24.23
N LEU A 113 -7.15 17.66 24.39
CA LEU A 113 -8.08 16.74 23.75
C LEU A 113 -8.01 16.87 22.23
N ILE A 114 -8.05 18.10 21.70
CA ILE A 114 -7.97 18.34 20.27
C ILE A 114 -6.62 17.88 19.70
N SER A 115 -5.52 18.18 20.38
CA SER A 115 -4.19 17.75 19.95
C SER A 115 -4.09 16.21 19.87
N ARG A 116 -4.61 15.50 20.87
CA ARG A 116 -4.68 14.01 20.84
C ARG A 116 -5.53 13.50 19.68
N ILE A 117 -6.74 14.02 19.51
CA ILE A 117 -7.61 13.62 18.42
C ILE A 117 -6.91 13.77 17.07
N VAL A 118 -6.22 14.89 16.85
CA VAL A 118 -5.53 15.15 15.58
C VAL A 118 -4.36 14.18 15.37
N SER A 119 -3.53 13.94 16.40
CA SER A 119 -2.39 13.02 16.29
C SER A 119 -2.81 11.57 16.13
N ASP A 120 -3.77 11.09 16.94
CA ASP A 120 -4.20 9.70 16.92
C ASP A 120 -4.89 9.33 15.59
N ILE A 121 -5.66 10.26 15.01
CA ILE A 121 -6.29 10.03 13.69
C ILE A 121 -5.24 10.02 12.57
N ALA A 122 -4.19 10.84 12.65
CA ALA A 122 -3.12 10.82 11.67
C ALA A 122 -2.37 9.47 11.66
N GLU A 123 -2.12 8.88 12.84
CA GLU A 123 -1.54 7.54 12.95
C GLU A 123 -2.48 6.46 12.38
N ILE A 124 -3.78 6.56 12.66
CA ILE A 124 -4.77 5.64 12.11
C ILE A 124 -4.83 5.72 10.59
N ARG A 125 -4.68 6.91 9.99
CA ARG A 125 -4.62 7.07 8.52
C ARG A 125 -3.53 6.21 7.91
N GLU A 126 -2.35 6.25 8.51
CA GLU A 126 -1.19 5.49 8.04
C GLU A 126 -1.46 3.98 8.13
N LEU A 127 -1.95 3.51 9.26
CA LEU A 127 -2.32 2.11 9.46
C LEU A 127 -3.43 1.63 8.52
N VAL A 128 -4.42 2.45 8.25
CA VAL A 128 -5.56 2.13 7.39
C VAL A 128 -5.14 1.85 5.95
N PHE A 129 -4.18 2.60 5.43
CA PHE A 129 -3.68 2.38 4.07
C PHE A 129 -2.54 1.37 4.03
N LEU A 130 -1.53 1.56 4.88
CA LEU A 130 -0.30 0.76 4.84
C LEU A 130 -0.52 -0.67 5.34
N GLY A 131 -1.37 -0.87 6.37
CA GLY A 131 -1.55 -2.18 7.00
C GLY A 131 -1.97 -3.30 6.03
N PRO A 132 -3.13 -3.22 5.37
CA PRO A 132 -3.59 -4.26 4.46
C PRO A 132 -2.67 -4.45 3.25
N ASN A 133 -2.12 -3.34 2.72
CA ASN A 133 -1.26 -3.35 1.56
C ASN A 133 0.09 -4.00 1.84
N TYR A 134 0.77 -3.62 2.93
CA TYR A 134 2.05 -4.20 3.30
C TYR A 134 1.94 -5.67 3.68
N LEU A 135 0.92 -6.07 4.43
CA LEU A 135 0.69 -7.48 4.75
C LEU A 135 0.55 -8.32 3.51
N LEU A 136 -0.22 -7.86 2.52
CA LEU A 136 -0.44 -8.57 1.27
C LEU A 136 0.85 -8.65 0.45
N VAL A 137 1.55 -7.53 0.24
CA VAL A 137 2.81 -7.48 -0.51
C VAL A 137 3.87 -8.34 0.15
N CYS A 138 4.09 -8.22 1.47
CA CYS A 138 5.07 -9.04 2.20
C CYS A 138 4.76 -10.53 2.10
N THR A 139 3.48 -10.91 2.20
CA THR A 139 3.10 -12.32 2.10
C THR A 139 3.37 -12.88 0.70
N ILE A 140 2.98 -12.15 -0.35
CA ILE A 140 3.20 -12.58 -1.73
C ILE A 140 4.69 -12.66 -2.05
N THR A 141 5.46 -11.63 -1.71
CA THR A 141 6.90 -11.60 -2.00
C THR A 141 7.65 -12.68 -1.21
N MET A 142 7.31 -12.90 0.06
CA MET A 142 7.93 -13.95 0.87
C MET A 142 7.64 -15.35 0.34
N LEU A 143 6.37 -15.66 0.04
CA LEU A 143 5.98 -16.95 -0.51
C LEU A 143 6.52 -17.14 -1.94
N GLY A 144 6.50 -16.10 -2.75
CA GLY A 144 7.01 -16.13 -4.11
C GLY A 144 8.52 -16.35 -4.16
N THR A 145 9.29 -15.62 -3.34
CA THR A 145 10.75 -15.81 -3.28
C THR A 145 11.13 -17.19 -2.75
N LEU A 146 10.43 -17.70 -1.72
CA LEU A 146 10.64 -19.08 -1.25
C LEU A 146 10.31 -20.12 -2.33
N GLY A 147 9.20 -19.93 -3.06
CA GLY A 147 8.83 -20.80 -4.16
C GLY A 147 9.88 -20.83 -5.28
N ILE A 148 10.39 -19.68 -5.66
CA ILE A 148 11.47 -19.56 -6.65
C ILE A 148 12.74 -20.23 -6.15
N LEU A 149 13.11 -20.03 -4.88
CA LEU A 149 14.32 -20.61 -4.29
C LEU A 149 14.27 -22.14 -4.22
N ILE A 150 13.10 -22.73 -3.96
CA ILE A 150 12.92 -24.20 -3.94
C ILE A 150 12.95 -24.76 -5.35
N TYR A 151 12.47 -24.02 -6.34
CA TYR A 151 12.44 -24.47 -7.75
C TYR A 151 13.81 -24.33 -8.43
N LEU A 152 14.63 -23.41 -7.99
CA LEU A 152 15.99 -23.15 -8.50
C LEU A 152 17.00 -24.15 -7.98
#